data_03f15f62491af59c55092bb31d6a4c13
#
_entry.id   03f15f62491af59c55092bb31d6a4c13
#
_cell.length_a   1.000
_cell.length_b   1.000
_cell.length_c   1.000
_cell.angle_alpha   90.00
_cell.angle_beta   90.00
_cell.angle_gamma   90.00
#
_symmetry.space_group_name_H-M   'P 1'
#
loop_
_entity.id
_entity.type
_entity.pdbx_description
1 polymer ?
#
loop_
_entity_poly.entity_id
_entity_poly.type
_entity_poly.pdbx_seq_one_letter_code
_entity_poly.pdbx_strand_id
1 'polypeptide(L)'
;MLENNPSPSREEAPPRPEAFREDLRKLDRRQWWLWSSTVLVLILLTIAVASFAFPALLSKEEGTYSFYLNQAVRSLVGIVLVFSVYLVYQQHMIIRMRGQLADQIQSLARVQDLTHEVYKLAALDPLTGLYNRRSGEQRLTEEISRATRYQRPLTVLLIDLDGLKQTNDKLGHAGGDLVLKSFAERLQRAIRGSDLAVRLGGDEFMALLPECRTEEVGRVLGRIEGLEVEYEGTKIPCRFSRGWTDYRPGESAEELLKRADEALYANKRSSKQNAPPNPSAVPQSVH
;
A
#
# COMPACT_ATOMS: atom_id res chain seq x y z
N MET A 1 10.81 -8.41 -38.88
CA MET A 1 9.91 -9.07 -37.93
C MET A 1 10.04 -8.32 -36.62
N LEU A 2 9.11 -7.42 -36.35
CA LEU A 2 9.06 -6.60 -35.11
C LEU A 2 8.12 -7.31 -34.15
N GLU A 3 8.67 -7.87 -33.11
CA GLU A 3 7.94 -8.54 -32.04
C GLU A 3 7.24 -7.48 -31.16
N ASN A 4 5.93 -7.54 -31.19
CA ASN A 4 5.00 -6.73 -30.44
C ASN A 4 5.07 -7.15 -28.95
N ASN A 5 5.71 -6.36 -28.10
CA ASN A 5 5.72 -6.53 -26.66
C ASN A 5 4.44 -5.92 -26.08
N PRO A 6 3.53 -6.70 -25.46
CA PRO A 6 2.33 -6.12 -24.86
C PRO A 6 2.71 -5.31 -23.63
N SER A 7 2.29 -4.04 -23.65
CA SER A 7 2.35 -3.12 -22.52
C SER A 7 1.72 -3.75 -21.25
N PRO A 8 2.29 -3.51 -20.07
CA PRO A 8 1.73 -4.03 -18.81
C PRO A 8 0.32 -3.47 -18.61
N SER A 9 -0.63 -4.39 -18.43
CA SER A 9 -2.00 -4.13 -18.08
C SER A 9 -2.07 -3.14 -16.91
N ARG A 10 -2.79 -2.02 -17.11
CA ARG A 10 -3.17 -1.08 -16.05
C ARG A 10 -3.80 -1.92 -14.93
N GLU A 11 -3.16 -1.98 -13.77
CA GLU A 11 -3.81 -2.37 -12.54
C GLU A 11 -5.02 -1.43 -12.35
N GLU A 12 -6.20 -1.97 -12.58
CA GLU A 12 -7.45 -1.28 -12.27
C GLU A 12 -7.46 -1.00 -10.77
N ALA A 13 -7.44 0.27 -10.43
CA ALA A 13 -7.59 0.72 -9.06
C ALA A 13 -8.86 0.07 -8.45
N PRO A 14 -8.81 -0.43 -7.21
CA PRO A 14 -9.95 -1.10 -6.59
C PRO A 14 -11.18 -0.17 -6.64
N PRO A 15 -12.35 -0.70 -7.02
CA PRO A 15 -13.56 0.09 -7.18
C PRO A 15 -13.86 0.83 -5.88
N ARG A 16 -14.18 2.14 -5.99
CA ARG A 16 -14.51 2.98 -4.83
C ARG A 16 -15.63 2.31 -4.02
N PRO A 17 -15.54 2.26 -2.69
CA PRO A 17 -16.52 1.55 -1.84
C PRO A 17 -17.96 2.00 -2.06
N GLU A 18 -18.18 3.22 -2.53
CA GLU A 18 -19.49 3.76 -2.86
C GLU A 18 -20.08 3.16 -4.14
N ALA A 19 -19.29 2.98 -5.19
CA ALA A 19 -19.73 2.37 -6.45
C ALA A 19 -20.12 0.90 -6.24
N PHE A 20 -19.37 0.17 -5.43
CA PHE A 20 -19.67 -1.20 -5.06
C PHE A 20 -21.00 -1.32 -4.28
N ARG A 21 -21.28 -0.38 -3.37
CA ARG A 21 -22.56 -0.32 -2.63
C ARG A 21 -23.76 0.00 -3.53
N GLU A 22 -23.59 0.84 -4.54
CA GLU A 22 -24.66 1.14 -5.51
C GLU A 22 -24.98 -0.07 -6.39
N ASP A 23 -23.97 -0.79 -6.84
CA ASP A 23 -24.16 -1.99 -7.66
C ASP A 23 -24.78 -3.14 -6.85
N LEU A 24 -24.42 -3.30 -5.57
CA LEU A 24 -25.09 -4.22 -4.66
C LEU A 24 -26.57 -3.86 -4.48
N ARG A 25 -26.93 -2.58 -4.29
CA ARG A 25 -28.32 -2.14 -4.17
C ARG A 25 -29.12 -2.36 -5.45
N LYS A 26 -28.52 -2.19 -6.63
CA LYS A 26 -29.17 -2.46 -7.92
C LYS A 26 -29.42 -3.97 -8.13
N LEU A 27 -28.47 -4.82 -7.74
CA LEU A 27 -28.60 -6.27 -7.74
C LEU A 27 -29.69 -6.74 -6.77
N ASP A 28 -29.72 -6.19 -5.55
CA ASP A 28 -30.75 -6.48 -4.55
C ASP A 28 -32.14 -6.09 -5.03
N ARG A 29 -32.32 -4.92 -5.63
CA ARG A 29 -33.61 -4.46 -6.17
C ARG A 29 -34.10 -5.39 -7.29
N ARG A 30 -33.23 -5.82 -8.21
CA ARG A 30 -33.56 -6.72 -9.31
C ARG A 30 -33.91 -8.13 -8.82
N GLN A 31 -33.17 -8.64 -7.84
CA GLN A 31 -33.48 -9.91 -7.20
C GLN A 31 -34.79 -9.85 -6.43
N TRP A 32 -35.06 -8.77 -5.69
CA TRP A 32 -36.32 -8.59 -4.98
C TRP A 32 -37.52 -8.62 -5.92
N TRP A 33 -37.42 -7.97 -7.09
CA TRP A 33 -38.46 -8.01 -8.12
C TRP A 33 -38.70 -9.42 -8.68
N LEU A 34 -37.67 -10.17 -8.98
CA LEU A 34 -37.77 -11.55 -9.46
C LEU A 34 -38.45 -12.47 -8.43
N TRP A 35 -38.08 -12.32 -7.16
CA TRP A 35 -38.66 -13.11 -6.08
C TRP A 35 -40.09 -12.69 -5.78
N SER A 36 -40.41 -11.42 -5.76
CA SER A 36 -41.78 -10.92 -5.58
C SER A 36 -42.68 -11.44 -6.69
N SER A 37 -42.22 -11.47 -7.91
CA SER A 37 -43.00 -12.04 -9.05
C SER A 37 -43.21 -13.53 -8.89
N THR A 38 -42.19 -14.28 -8.42
CA THR A 38 -42.32 -15.74 -8.18
C THR A 38 -43.33 -16.05 -7.06
N VAL A 39 -43.27 -15.29 -5.96
CA VAL A 39 -44.24 -15.41 -4.86
C VAL A 39 -45.65 -15.06 -5.33
N LEU A 40 -45.80 -13.97 -6.12
CA LEU A 40 -47.09 -13.58 -6.71
C LEU A 40 -47.68 -14.68 -7.62
N VAL A 41 -46.83 -15.24 -8.47
CA VAL A 41 -47.26 -16.38 -9.36
C VAL A 41 -47.71 -17.60 -8.54
N LEU A 42 -47.00 -17.92 -7.49
CA LEU A 42 -47.35 -18.99 -6.56
C LEU A 42 -48.67 -18.74 -5.86
N ILE A 43 -48.91 -17.53 -5.39
CA ILE A 43 -50.17 -17.10 -4.78
C ILE A 43 -51.32 -17.18 -5.80
N LEU A 44 -51.14 -16.68 -7.01
CA LEU A 44 -52.13 -16.73 -8.07
C LEU A 44 -52.45 -18.17 -8.47
N LEU A 45 -51.45 -19.04 -8.59
CA LEU A 45 -51.62 -20.47 -8.83
C LEU A 45 -52.41 -21.14 -7.71
N THR A 46 -52.10 -20.82 -6.45
CA THR A 46 -52.83 -21.35 -5.28
C THR A 46 -54.31 -20.93 -5.31
N ILE A 47 -54.59 -19.62 -5.62
CA ILE A 47 -55.94 -19.10 -5.76
C ILE A 47 -56.68 -19.82 -6.92
N ALA A 48 -56.01 -19.99 -8.07
CA ALA A 48 -56.58 -20.69 -9.21
C ALA A 48 -56.97 -22.13 -8.89
N VAL A 49 -56.05 -22.88 -8.23
CA VAL A 49 -56.33 -24.27 -7.78
C VAL A 49 -57.44 -24.30 -6.74
N ALA A 50 -57.47 -23.37 -5.79
CA ALA A 50 -58.52 -23.25 -4.79
C ALA A 50 -59.88 -22.92 -5.43
N SER A 51 -59.90 -21.99 -6.39
CA SER A 51 -61.12 -21.58 -7.14
C SER A 51 -61.71 -22.72 -7.94
N PHE A 52 -60.84 -23.56 -8.56
CA PHE A 52 -61.27 -24.75 -9.30
C PHE A 52 -61.79 -25.83 -8.37
N ALA A 53 -61.20 -25.98 -7.22
CA ALA A 53 -61.56 -26.98 -6.23
C ALA A 53 -62.82 -26.61 -5.39
N PHE A 54 -63.10 -25.30 -5.24
CA PHE A 54 -64.17 -24.81 -4.39
C PHE A 54 -65.57 -25.29 -4.80
N PRO A 55 -65.98 -25.32 -6.10
CA PRO A 55 -67.25 -25.90 -6.50
C PRO A 55 -67.38 -27.40 -6.20
N ALA A 56 -66.27 -28.14 -6.33
CA ALA A 56 -66.23 -29.58 -6.00
C ALA A 56 -66.34 -29.85 -4.50
N LEU A 57 -65.94 -28.91 -3.66
CA LEU A 57 -66.09 -28.98 -2.18
C LEU A 57 -67.50 -28.70 -1.71
N LEU A 58 -68.32 -27.96 -2.49
CA LEU A 58 -69.68 -27.59 -2.16
C LEU A 58 -70.72 -28.53 -2.79
N SER A 59 -70.35 -29.30 -3.83
CA SER A 59 -71.23 -30.29 -4.44
C SER A 59 -71.44 -31.45 -3.50
N LYS A 60 -72.70 -31.69 -3.14
CA LYS A 60 -73.15 -32.71 -2.21
C LYS A 60 -73.32 -34.09 -2.90
N GLU A 61 -72.70 -34.31 -4.06
CA GLU A 61 -72.74 -35.62 -4.71
C GLU A 61 -71.80 -36.62 -4.02
N GLU A 62 -72.38 -37.52 -3.30
CA GLU A 62 -71.71 -38.59 -2.57
C GLU A 62 -71.18 -39.65 -3.54
N GLY A 63 -70.02 -39.37 -4.15
CA GLY A 63 -69.24 -40.37 -4.88
C GLY A 63 -67.85 -40.46 -4.28
N THR A 64 -67.36 -41.69 -4.06
CA THR A 64 -66.00 -41.96 -3.55
C THR A 64 -64.94 -41.28 -4.34
N TYR A 65 -65.14 -40.99 -5.62
CA TYR A 65 -64.22 -40.23 -6.51
C TYR A 65 -64.10 -38.77 -6.13
N SER A 66 -65.19 -38.07 -5.76
CA SER A 66 -65.19 -36.70 -5.34
C SER A 66 -64.45 -36.52 -4.00
N PHE A 67 -64.53 -37.46 -3.10
CA PHE A 67 -63.79 -37.44 -1.82
C PHE A 67 -62.28 -37.49 -2.01
N TYR A 68 -61.74 -38.39 -2.83
CA TYR A 68 -60.31 -38.48 -3.10
C TYR A 68 -59.77 -37.28 -3.84
N LEU A 69 -60.52 -36.70 -4.81
CA LEU A 69 -60.14 -35.49 -5.52
C LEU A 69 -60.03 -34.31 -4.57
N ASN A 70 -61.01 -34.11 -3.69
CA ASN A 70 -61.00 -33.04 -2.67
C ASN A 70 -59.83 -33.19 -1.70
N GLN A 71 -59.49 -34.40 -1.26
CA GLN A 71 -58.35 -34.67 -0.42
C GLN A 71 -57.03 -34.33 -1.13
N ALA A 72 -56.86 -34.71 -2.38
CA ALA A 72 -55.67 -34.43 -3.19
C ALA A 72 -55.45 -32.91 -3.40
N VAL A 73 -56.53 -32.17 -3.66
CA VAL A 73 -56.47 -30.73 -3.81
C VAL A 73 -56.05 -30.00 -2.53
N ARG A 74 -56.62 -30.40 -1.38
CA ARG A 74 -56.24 -29.84 -0.05
C ARG A 74 -54.78 -30.15 0.26
N SER A 75 -54.29 -31.35 -0.03
CA SER A 75 -52.90 -31.71 0.17
C SER A 75 -51.99 -30.89 -0.72
N LEU A 76 -52.34 -30.66 -2.00
CA LEU A 76 -51.58 -29.85 -2.94
C LEU A 76 -51.47 -28.40 -2.46
N VAL A 77 -52.56 -27.78 -2.04
CA VAL A 77 -52.60 -26.43 -1.48
C VAL A 77 -51.71 -26.34 -0.25
N GLY A 78 -51.77 -27.30 0.66
CA GLY A 78 -50.92 -27.40 1.84
C GLY A 78 -49.42 -27.45 1.49
N ILE A 79 -49.03 -28.27 0.51
CA ILE A 79 -47.64 -28.36 0.06
C ILE A 79 -47.16 -27.04 -0.54
N VAL A 80 -47.97 -26.37 -1.38
CA VAL A 80 -47.60 -25.10 -2.00
C VAL A 80 -47.39 -24.02 -0.94
N LEU A 81 -48.25 -23.98 0.09
CA LEU A 81 -48.11 -23.01 1.19
C LEU A 81 -46.81 -23.26 1.98
N VAL A 82 -46.53 -24.50 2.38
CA VAL A 82 -45.31 -24.87 3.09
C VAL A 82 -44.07 -24.50 2.26
N PHE A 83 -44.10 -24.81 0.96
CA PHE A 83 -43.01 -24.52 0.06
C PHE A 83 -42.82 -23.00 -0.12
N SER A 84 -43.89 -22.21 -0.18
CA SER A 84 -43.82 -20.73 -0.24
C SER A 84 -43.19 -20.16 1.01
N VAL A 85 -43.56 -20.61 2.19
CA VAL A 85 -42.94 -20.19 3.48
C VAL A 85 -41.47 -20.58 3.51
N TYR A 86 -41.11 -21.77 3.05
CA TYR A 86 -39.73 -22.22 2.95
C TYR A 86 -38.88 -21.31 2.03
N LEU A 87 -39.41 -20.95 0.85
CA LEU A 87 -38.73 -20.04 -0.07
C LEU A 87 -38.47 -18.65 0.54
N VAL A 88 -39.48 -18.08 1.23
CA VAL A 88 -39.33 -16.79 1.91
C VAL A 88 -38.26 -16.88 3.02
N TYR A 89 -38.26 -17.95 3.80
CA TYR A 89 -37.25 -18.18 4.83
C TYR A 89 -35.85 -18.29 4.24
N GLN A 90 -35.66 -19.09 3.19
CA GLN A 90 -34.38 -19.22 2.47
C GLN A 90 -33.90 -17.83 1.96
N GLN A 91 -34.77 -17.05 1.38
CA GLN A 91 -34.46 -15.71 0.90
C GLN A 91 -33.94 -14.82 2.03
N HIS A 92 -34.64 -14.78 3.16
CA HIS A 92 -34.21 -14.01 4.32
C HIS A 92 -32.84 -14.46 4.85
N MET A 93 -32.59 -15.74 4.85
CA MET A 93 -31.30 -16.31 5.28
C MET A 93 -30.15 -15.86 4.38
N ILE A 94 -30.35 -15.91 3.06
CA ILE A 94 -29.34 -15.47 2.07
C ILE A 94 -29.04 -13.98 2.21
N ILE A 95 -30.07 -13.13 2.38
CA ILE A 95 -29.90 -11.68 2.55
C ILE A 95 -29.09 -11.39 3.83
N ARG A 96 -29.40 -12.07 4.93
CA ARG A 96 -28.66 -11.91 6.20
C ARG A 96 -27.20 -12.34 6.06
N MET A 97 -26.91 -13.48 5.44
CA MET A 97 -25.55 -13.95 5.21
C MET A 97 -24.74 -12.98 4.34
N ARG A 98 -25.35 -12.44 3.28
CA ARG A 98 -24.70 -11.43 2.43
C ARG A 98 -24.36 -10.15 3.18
N GLY A 99 -25.28 -9.67 4.05
CA GLY A 99 -25.04 -8.51 4.90
C GLY A 99 -23.85 -8.75 5.84
N GLN A 100 -23.82 -9.88 6.53
CA GLN A 100 -22.70 -10.23 7.42
C GLN A 100 -21.37 -10.35 6.68
N LEU A 101 -21.36 -10.95 5.49
CA LEU A 101 -20.15 -11.05 4.68
C LEU A 101 -19.64 -9.68 4.23
N ALA A 102 -20.54 -8.80 3.80
CA ALA A 102 -20.20 -7.42 3.41
C ALA A 102 -19.58 -6.64 4.58
N ASP A 103 -20.14 -6.77 5.78
CA ASP A 103 -19.62 -6.13 6.99
C ASP A 103 -18.23 -6.68 7.38
N GLN A 104 -18.02 -7.99 7.25
CA GLN A 104 -16.72 -8.60 7.50
C GLN A 104 -15.65 -8.12 6.50
N ILE A 105 -15.97 -8.06 5.21
CA ILE A 105 -15.06 -7.54 4.18
C ILE A 105 -14.70 -6.09 4.48
N GLN A 106 -15.67 -5.27 4.87
CA GLN A 106 -15.42 -3.86 5.21
C GLN A 106 -14.55 -3.71 6.47
N SER A 107 -14.76 -4.54 7.49
CA SER A 107 -13.94 -4.51 8.70
C SER A 107 -12.50 -4.95 8.43
N LEU A 108 -12.28 -5.98 7.60
CA LEU A 108 -10.96 -6.41 7.18
C LEU A 108 -10.23 -5.33 6.40
N ALA A 109 -10.90 -4.64 5.46
CA ALA A 109 -10.32 -3.53 4.73
C ALA A 109 -9.86 -2.40 5.67
N ARG A 110 -10.68 -2.03 6.66
CA ARG A 110 -10.29 -1.01 7.67
C ARG A 110 -9.06 -1.44 8.48
N VAL A 111 -9.00 -2.70 8.91
CA VAL A 111 -7.84 -3.22 9.65
C VAL A 111 -6.58 -3.17 8.78
N GLN A 112 -6.68 -3.51 7.50
CA GLN A 112 -5.56 -3.42 6.56
C GLN A 112 -5.09 -1.97 6.38
N ASP A 113 -6.00 -1.01 6.21
CA ASP A 113 -5.67 0.41 6.08
C ASP A 113 -4.95 0.93 7.34
N LEU A 114 -5.48 0.63 8.52
CA LEU A 114 -4.85 1.00 9.79
C LEU A 114 -3.47 0.36 9.96
N THR A 115 -3.32 -0.91 9.60
CA THR A 115 -2.03 -1.61 9.65
C THR A 115 -1.02 -0.96 8.72
N HIS A 116 -1.45 -0.57 7.52
CA HIS A 116 -0.60 0.12 6.55
C HIS A 116 -0.17 1.51 7.03
N GLU A 117 -1.07 2.28 7.64
CA GLU A 117 -0.73 3.57 8.26
C GLU A 117 0.26 3.42 9.43
N VAL A 118 0.01 2.46 10.33
CA VAL A 118 0.93 2.16 11.44
C VAL A 118 2.30 1.73 10.90
N TYR A 119 2.34 0.91 9.85
CA TYR A 119 3.59 0.51 9.21
C TYR A 119 4.34 1.71 8.62
N LYS A 120 3.66 2.61 7.90
CA LYS A 120 4.27 3.84 7.36
C LYS A 120 4.87 4.69 8.47
N LEU A 121 4.11 4.94 9.54
CA LEU A 121 4.56 5.74 10.69
C LEU A 121 5.74 5.09 11.41
N ALA A 122 5.79 3.76 11.49
CA ALA A 122 6.87 3.02 12.15
C ALA A 122 8.12 2.82 11.27
N ALA A 123 7.97 2.81 9.94
CA ALA A 123 9.04 2.45 9.00
C ALA A 123 9.69 3.65 8.30
N LEU A 124 8.97 4.76 8.14
CA LEU A 124 9.44 5.92 7.40
C LEU A 124 9.85 7.07 8.32
N ASP A 125 10.75 7.91 7.83
CA ASP A 125 11.06 9.21 8.43
C ASP A 125 9.96 10.23 8.06
N PRO A 126 9.32 10.88 9.05
CA PRO A 126 8.16 11.74 8.79
C PRO A 126 8.50 13.02 8.01
N LEU A 127 9.75 13.46 8.02
CA LEU A 127 10.15 14.66 7.30
C LEU A 127 10.42 14.39 5.82
N THR A 128 11.14 13.29 5.54
CA THR A 128 11.67 13.01 4.20
C THR A 128 10.89 11.94 3.43
N GLY A 129 10.09 11.13 4.14
CA GLY A 129 9.38 9.99 3.54
C GLY A 129 10.28 8.80 3.16
N LEU A 130 11.58 8.87 3.41
CA LEU A 130 12.49 7.75 3.25
C LEU A 130 12.33 6.76 4.42
N TYR A 131 12.91 5.55 4.29
CA TYR A 131 12.97 4.66 5.43
C TYR A 131 13.74 5.32 6.59
N ASN A 132 13.26 5.09 7.82
CA ASN A 132 13.98 5.55 9.00
C ASN A 132 15.15 4.61 9.35
N ARG A 133 16.02 5.01 10.28
CA ARG A 133 17.20 4.26 10.74
C ARG A 133 16.85 2.80 11.07
N ARG A 134 15.82 2.59 11.90
CA ARG A 134 15.44 1.25 12.35
C ARG A 134 15.10 0.31 11.19
N SER A 135 14.28 0.80 10.27
CA SER A 135 13.89 0.02 9.09
C SER A 135 15.06 -0.19 8.13
N GLY A 136 15.94 0.79 8.00
CA GLY A 136 17.16 0.68 7.20
C GLY A 136 18.11 -0.41 7.72
N GLU A 137 18.36 -0.45 9.02
CA GLU A 137 19.21 -1.46 9.67
C GLU A 137 18.61 -2.87 9.55
N GLN A 138 17.30 -3.01 9.71
CA GLN A 138 16.62 -4.28 9.49
C GLN A 138 16.78 -4.75 8.04
N ARG A 139 16.53 -3.87 7.07
CA ARG A 139 16.65 -4.17 5.65
C ARG A 139 18.10 -4.52 5.25
N LEU A 140 19.07 -3.82 5.82
CA LEU A 140 20.48 -4.15 5.61
C LEU A 140 20.78 -5.60 6.01
N THR A 141 20.29 -6.05 7.17
CA THR A 141 20.46 -7.43 7.65
C THR A 141 19.81 -8.44 6.69
N GLU A 142 18.64 -8.14 6.17
CA GLU A 142 17.95 -8.96 5.17
C GLU A 142 18.73 -9.03 3.85
N GLU A 143 19.26 -7.91 3.36
CA GLU A 143 20.05 -7.85 2.12
C GLU A 143 21.40 -8.53 2.25
N ILE A 144 22.06 -8.46 3.42
CA ILE A 144 23.28 -9.24 3.71
C ILE A 144 22.98 -10.74 3.60
N SER A 145 21.88 -11.20 4.19
CA SER A 145 21.47 -12.60 4.12
C SER A 145 21.20 -13.04 2.68
N ARG A 146 20.60 -12.18 1.87
CA ARG A 146 20.38 -12.43 0.43
C ARG A 146 21.69 -12.44 -0.36
N ALA A 147 22.56 -11.44 -0.15
CA ALA A 147 23.87 -11.34 -0.78
C ALA A 147 24.73 -12.59 -0.51
N THR A 148 24.73 -13.05 0.75
CA THR A 148 25.42 -14.28 1.15
C THR A 148 24.86 -15.52 0.46
N ARG A 149 23.51 -15.67 0.47
CA ARG A 149 22.84 -16.85 -0.09
C ARG A 149 23.03 -16.98 -1.60
N TYR A 150 22.93 -15.86 -2.32
CA TYR A 150 22.95 -15.83 -3.77
C TYR A 150 24.28 -15.40 -4.36
N GLN A 151 25.29 -15.12 -3.50
CA GLN A 151 26.63 -14.64 -3.89
C GLN A 151 26.56 -13.41 -4.81
N ARG A 152 25.63 -12.49 -4.53
CA ARG A 152 25.44 -11.25 -5.27
C ARG A 152 26.12 -10.08 -4.57
N PRO A 153 26.66 -9.10 -5.30
CA PRO A 153 27.24 -7.93 -4.69
C PRO A 153 26.17 -7.11 -3.95
N LEU A 154 26.57 -6.48 -2.85
CA LEU A 154 25.76 -5.52 -2.11
C LEU A 154 26.69 -4.37 -1.73
N THR A 155 26.31 -3.14 -2.06
CA THR A 155 27.05 -1.94 -1.69
C THR A 155 26.21 -1.07 -0.75
N VAL A 156 26.85 -0.55 0.29
CA VAL A 156 26.29 0.47 1.19
C VAL A 156 26.96 1.81 0.90
N LEU A 157 26.14 2.84 0.67
CA LEU A 157 26.56 4.22 0.49
C LEU A 157 26.05 5.05 1.66
N LEU A 158 26.94 5.68 2.40
CA LEU A 158 26.63 6.68 3.45
C LEU A 158 26.84 8.08 2.88
N ILE A 159 25.95 8.97 3.24
CA ILE A 159 25.96 10.36 2.78
C ILE A 159 25.64 11.27 3.97
N ASP A 160 26.36 12.40 4.06
CA ASP A 160 26.17 13.40 5.08
C ASP A 160 26.13 14.79 4.43
N LEU A 161 25.04 15.53 4.66
CA LEU A 161 24.86 16.87 4.09
C LEU A 161 25.75 17.89 4.79
N ASP A 162 26.60 18.54 3.99
CA ASP A 162 27.52 19.52 4.50
C ASP A 162 26.82 20.88 4.73
N GLY A 163 27.02 21.47 5.91
CA GLY A 163 26.57 22.83 6.20
C GLY A 163 25.09 23.00 6.52
N LEU A 164 24.34 21.91 6.82
CA LEU A 164 22.92 21.99 7.20
C LEU A 164 22.70 22.90 8.42
N LYS A 165 23.59 22.85 9.42
CA LYS A 165 23.54 23.76 10.57
C LYS A 165 23.64 25.25 10.16
N GLN A 166 24.54 25.56 9.25
CA GLN A 166 24.68 26.93 8.75
C GLN A 166 23.43 27.38 7.97
N THR A 167 22.79 26.48 7.26
CA THR A 167 21.52 26.72 6.56
C THR A 167 20.42 27.05 7.58
N ASN A 168 20.30 26.20 8.63
CA ASN A 168 19.37 26.44 9.73
C ASN A 168 19.60 27.78 10.45
N ASP A 169 20.84 28.10 10.72
CA ASP A 169 21.21 29.33 11.41
C ASP A 169 20.88 30.61 10.57
N LYS A 170 20.94 30.50 9.23
CA LYS A 170 20.67 31.61 8.31
C LYS A 170 19.21 31.75 7.89
N LEU A 171 18.54 30.60 7.62
CA LEU A 171 17.22 30.56 6.98
C LEU A 171 16.15 29.90 7.88
N GLY A 172 16.51 29.58 9.12
CA GLY A 172 15.63 28.87 10.03
C GLY A 172 15.49 27.37 9.71
N HIS A 173 14.81 26.65 10.60
CA HIS A 173 14.59 25.21 10.44
C HIS A 173 13.78 24.88 9.18
N ALA A 174 12.87 25.75 8.76
CA ALA A 174 12.08 25.53 7.54
C ALA A 174 12.95 25.46 6.28
N GLY A 175 14.00 26.29 6.19
CA GLY A 175 14.98 26.23 5.09
C GLY A 175 15.79 24.94 5.11
N GLY A 176 16.25 24.51 6.28
CA GLY A 176 16.94 23.22 6.43
C GLY A 176 16.05 22.01 6.13
N ASP A 177 14.80 22.03 6.57
CA ASP A 177 13.82 20.98 6.28
C ASP A 177 13.56 20.85 4.77
N LEU A 178 13.51 21.98 4.05
CA LEU A 178 13.37 21.97 2.61
C LEU A 178 14.59 21.34 1.92
N VAL A 179 15.80 21.64 2.39
CA VAL A 179 17.04 21.02 1.88
C VAL A 179 17.00 19.50 2.10
N LEU A 180 16.64 19.06 3.30
CA LEU A 180 16.51 17.62 3.63
C LEU A 180 15.49 16.89 2.75
N LYS A 181 14.31 17.49 2.55
CA LYS A 181 13.25 16.94 1.67
C LYS A 181 13.72 16.86 0.22
N SER A 182 14.28 17.94 -0.29
CA SER A 182 14.76 18.01 -1.68
C SER A 182 15.89 17.01 -1.94
N PHE A 183 16.80 16.84 -0.98
CA PHE A 183 17.86 15.83 -1.08
C PHE A 183 17.30 14.41 -1.06
N ALA A 184 16.38 14.12 -0.15
CA ALA A 184 15.72 12.82 -0.05
C ALA A 184 15.01 12.43 -1.35
N GLU A 185 14.23 13.36 -1.93
CA GLU A 185 13.59 13.14 -3.23
C GLU A 185 14.60 12.90 -4.36
N ARG A 186 15.69 13.68 -4.37
CA ARG A 186 16.76 13.51 -5.36
C ARG A 186 17.45 12.16 -5.23
N LEU A 187 17.77 11.74 -3.99
CA LEU A 187 18.35 10.44 -3.70
C LEU A 187 17.43 9.30 -4.16
N GLN A 188 16.14 9.38 -3.82
CA GLN A 188 15.16 8.37 -4.20
C GLN A 188 15.01 8.23 -5.72
N ARG A 189 15.08 9.35 -6.47
CA ARG A 189 15.06 9.32 -7.94
C ARG A 189 16.38 8.84 -8.57
N ALA A 190 17.49 8.96 -7.84
CA ALA A 190 18.81 8.56 -8.33
C ALA A 190 19.04 7.06 -8.29
N ILE A 191 18.38 6.35 -7.37
CA ILE A 191 18.48 4.92 -7.15
C ILE A 191 17.39 4.15 -7.92
N ARG A 192 17.53 2.83 -8.04
CA ARG A 192 16.58 1.93 -8.70
C ARG A 192 15.44 1.54 -7.74
N GLY A 193 14.35 0.99 -8.25
CA GLY A 193 13.25 0.47 -7.44
C GLY A 193 13.62 -0.72 -6.53
N SER A 194 14.72 -1.42 -6.82
CA SER A 194 15.30 -2.47 -5.98
C SER A 194 16.16 -1.94 -4.84
N ASP A 195 16.63 -0.69 -4.96
CA ASP A 195 17.52 -0.05 -4.02
C ASP A 195 16.71 0.63 -2.90
N LEU A 196 17.34 0.92 -1.79
CA LEU A 196 16.67 1.50 -0.64
C LEU A 196 17.36 2.79 -0.20
N ALA A 197 16.59 3.86 -0.05
CA ALA A 197 17.04 5.10 0.56
C ALA A 197 16.54 5.20 2.00
N VAL A 198 17.44 5.55 2.91
CA VAL A 198 17.22 5.61 4.36
C VAL A 198 17.71 6.95 4.89
N ARG A 199 16.99 7.56 5.81
CA ARG A 199 17.49 8.65 6.63
C ARG A 199 17.90 8.09 7.99
N LEU A 200 19.19 8.20 8.33
CA LEU A 200 19.72 7.72 9.60
C LEU A 200 19.43 8.68 10.77
N GLY A 201 19.30 9.98 10.47
CA GLY A 201 18.98 11.04 11.42
C GLY A 201 19.73 12.33 11.08
N GLY A 202 19.22 13.48 11.54
CA GLY A 202 19.85 14.75 11.23
C GLY A 202 20.07 14.97 9.73
N ASP A 203 21.33 15.07 9.35
CA ASP A 203 21.85 15.26 7.99
C ASP A 203 22.42 13.98 7.35
N GLU A 204 22.27 12.82 8.02
CA GLU A 204 22.83 11.54 7.58
C GLU A 204 21.83 10.69 6.81
N PHE A 205 22.27 10.19 5.66
CA PHE A 205 21.50 9.29 4.78
C PHE A 205 22.30 8.05 4.43
N MET A 206 21.58 6.98 4.09
CA MET A 206 22.14 5.73 3.62
C MET A 206 21.40 5.24 2.38
N ALA A 207 22.13 4.71 1.40
CA ALA A 207 21.53 3.94 0.33
C ALA A 207 22.06 2.50 0.37
N LEU A 208 21.13 1.53 0.35
CA LEU A 208 21.43 0.13 0.14
C LEU A 208 21.26 -0.19 -1.33
N LEU A 209 22.31 -0.70 -1.95
CA LEU A 209 22.39 -0.95 -3.38
C LEU A 209 22.64 -2.45 -3.63
N PRO A 210 21.58 -3.29 -3.61
CA PRO A 210 21.68 -4.69 -3.96
C PRO A 210 22.14 -4.87 -5.41
N GLU A 211 22.91 -5.91 -5.68
CA GLU A 211 23.44 -6.24 -7.00
C GLU A 211 24.21 -5.08 -7.66
N CYS A 212 24.81 -4.23 -6.84
CA CYS A 212 25.64 -3.10 -7.24
C CYS A 212 27.06 -3.27 -6.74
N ARG A 213 28.05 -3.07 -7.58
CA ARG A 213 29.46 -3.04 -7.21
C ARG A 213 29.91 -1.61 -6.93
N THR A 214 30.99 -1.46 -6.17
CA THR A 214 31.54 -0.16 -5.79
C THR A 214 31.83 0.77 -6.99
N GLU A 215 32.24 0.21 -8.12
CA GLU A 215 32.54 0.97 -9.34
C GLU A 215 31.27 1.61 -9.96
N GLU A 216 30.09 1.06 -9.67
CA GLU A 216 28.83 1.53 -10.22
C GLU A 216 28.19 2.67 -9.40
N VAL A 217 28.64 2.87 -8.16
CA VAL A 217 28.12 3.91 -7.23
C VAL A 217 28.28 5.32 -7.83
N GLY A 218 29.33 5.54 -8.63
CA GLY A 218 29.56 6.79 -9.33
C GLY A 218 28.37 7.27 -10.18
N ARG A 219 27.57 6.33 -10.74
CA ARG A 219 26.36 6.66 -11.50
C ARG A 219 25.25 7.22 -10.61
N VAL A 220 25.11 6.67 -9.40
CA VAL A 220 24.14 7.17 -8.41
C VAL A 220 24.56 8.56 -7.95
N LEU A 221 25.83 8.73 -7.60
CA LEU A 221 26.39 10.00 -7.15
C LEU A 221 26.25 11.09 -8.20
N GLY A 222 26.56 10.81 -9.46
CA GLY A 222 26.42 11.79 -10.55
C GLY A 222 24.98 12.27 -10.77
N ARG A 223 23.97 11.50 -10.35
CA ARG A 223 22.57 11.92 -10.41
C ARG A 223 22.16 12.78 -9.22
N ILE A 224 22.90 12.72 -8.11
CA ILE A 224 22.61 13.46 -6.88
C ILE A 224 23.37 14.79 -6.88
N GLU A 225 24.56 14.83 -7.44
CA GLU A 225 25.42 16.01 -7.49
C GLU A 225 24.73 17.21 -8.19
N GLY A 226 25.16 18.41 -7.84
CA GLY A 226 24.66 19.66 -8.42
C GLY A 226 23.23 20.04 -8.00
N LEU A 227 22.69 19.46 -6.92
CA LEU A 227 21.39 19.85 -6.40
C LEU A 227 21.49 21.28 -5.80
N GLU A 228 20.63 22.16 -6.29
CA GLU A 228 20.36 23.48 -5.71
C GLU A 228 18.90 23.56 -5.27
N VAL A 229 18.67 24.11 -4.10
CA VAL A 229 17.33 24.30 -3.53
C VAL A 229 17.06 25.80 -3.46
N GLU A 230 15.90 26.24 -3.93
CA GLU A 230 15.48 27.64 -3.83
C GLU A 230 14.53 27.81 -2.64
N TYR A 231 14.90 28.73 -1.73
CA TYR A 231 14.10 29.11 -0.58
C TYR A 231 14.08 30.62 -0.42
N GLU A 232 12.90 31.22 -0.45
CA GLU A 232 12.69 32.70 -0.35
C GLU A 232 13.60 33.51 -1.30
N GLY A 233 13.74 33.04 -2.55
CA GLY A 233 14.57 33.68 -3.56
C GLY A 233 16.09 33.47 -3.40
N THR A 234 16.50 32.69 -2.38
CA THR A 234 17.90 32.32 -2.14
C THR A 234 18.19 30.92 -2.64
N LYS A 235 19.19 30.76 -3.50
CA LYS A 235 19.67 29.47 -3.97
C LYS A 235 20.64 28.88 -2.95
N ILE A 236 20.32 27.67 -2.48
CA ILE A 236 21.10 26.92 -1.50
C ILE A 236 21.75 25.74 -2.22
N PRO A 237 23.07 25.74 -2.44
CA PRO A 237 23.74 24.55 -3.00
C PRO A 237 23.76 23.42 -1.97
N CYS A 238 23.25 22.27 -2.36
CA CYS A 238 23.23 21.10 -1.50
C CYS A 238 24.53 20.31 -1.69
N ARG A 239 25.50 20.54 -0.81
CA ARG A 239 26.78 19.82 -0.78
C ARG A 239 26.68 18.63 0.17
N PHE A 240 27.44 17.58 -0.12
CA PHE A 240 27.45 16.39 0.73
C PHE A 240 28.80 15.69 0.68
N SER A 241 29.16 15.08 1.78
CA SER A 241 30.25 14.12 1.92
C SER A 241 29.73 12.71 1.78
N ARG A 242 30.52 11.78 1.28
CA ARG A 242 30.11 10.43 0.94
C ARG A 242 31.16 9.38 1.24
N GLY A 243 30.71 8.18 1.61
CA GLY A 243 31.54 7.01 1.77
C GLY A 243 30.77 5.76 1.40
N TRP A 244 31.39 4.84 0.71
CA TRP A 244 30.73 3.59 0.32
C TRP A 244 31.71 2.42 0.36
N THR A 245 31.13 1.23 0.54
CA THR A 245 31.89 -0.02 0.54
C THR A 245 30.96 -1.18 0.16
N ASP A 246 31.55 -2.22 -0.40
CA ASP A 246 30.86 -3.48 -0.71
C ASP A 246 30.84 -4.43 0.50
N TYR A 247 29.82 -5.24 0.56
CA TYR A 247 29.70 -6.33 1.53
C TYR A 247 30.75 -7.41 1.25
N ARG A 248 31.40 -7.91 2.31
CA ARG A 248 32.33 -9.03 2.26
C ARG A 248 31.70 -10.28 2.89
N PRO A 249 31.83 -11.45 2.26
CA PRO A 249 31.26 -12.68 2.80
C PRO A 249 31.68 -12.94 4.27
N GLY A 250 30.68 -13.15 5.13
CA GLY A 250 30.92 -13.40 6.57
C GLY A 250 30.95 -12.14 7.43
N GLU A 251 30.88 -10.96 6.86
CA GLU A 251 30.86 -9.68 7.58
C GLU A 251 29.47 -9.42 8.20
N SER A 252 29.44 -8.87 9.38
CA SER A 252 28.19 -8.39 10.01
C SER A 252 27.73 -7.04 9.44
N ALA A 253 26.46 -6.68 9.67
CA ALA A 253 25.94 -5.38 9.30
C ALA A 253 26.71 -4.23 9.98
N GLU A 254 27.10 -4.40 11.24
CA GLU A 254 27.86 -3.42 12.01
C GLU A 254 29.27 -3.19 11.44
N GLU A 255 29.97 -4.26 11.06
CA GLU A 255 31.30 -4.17 10.44
C GLU A 255 31.23 -3.49 9.06
N LEU A 256 30.20 -3.83 8.24
CA LEU A 256 29.98 -3.20 6.95
C LEU A 256 29.71 -1.70 7.09
N LEU A 257 28.81 -1.29 8.00
CA LEU A 257 28.50 0.12 8.27
C LEU A 257 29.72 0.86 8.79
N LYS A 258 30.53 0.27 9.67
CA LYS A 258 31.76 0.87 10.17
C LYS A 258 32.76 1.17 9.04
N ARG A 259 32.95 0.26 8.09
CA ARG A 259 33.84 0.51 6.92
C ARG A 259 33.29 1.61 6.01
N ALA A 260 31.97 1.68 5.83
CA ALA A 260 31.35 2.75 5.06
C ALA A 260 31.52 4.12 5.75
N ASP A 261 31.43 4.16 7.11
CA ASP A 261 31.64 5.37 7.90
C ASP A 261 33.11 5.82 7.86
N GLU A 262 34.06 4.90 7.96
CA GLU A 262 35.49 5.19 7.79
C GLU A 262 35.79 5.84 6.41
N ALA A 263 35.14 5.32 5.35
CA ALA A 263 35.25 5.91 4.00
C ALA A 263 34.61 7.33 3.93
N LEU A 264 33.45 7.52 4.55
CA LEU A 264 32.79 8.83 4.67
C LEU A 264 33.67 9.84 5.41
N TYR A 265 34.22 9.43 6.53
CA TYR A 265 35.11 10.27 7.33
C TYR A 265 36.36 10.71 6.56
N ALA A 266 36.99 9.79 5.83
CA ALA A 266 38.13 10.10 4.97
C ALA A 266 37.76 11.13 3.88
N ASN A 267 36.60 11.00 3.26
CA ASN A 267 36.10 11.97 2.28
C ASN A 267 35.83 13.33 2.91
N LYS A 268 35.20 13.40 4.09
CA LYS A 268 34.98 14.67 4.81
C LYS A 268 36.29 15.43 5.13
N ARG A 269 37.33 14.70 5.49
CA ARG A 269 38.63 15.31 5.77
C ARG A 269 39.27 15.93 4.51
N SER A 270 39.24 15.22 3.40
CA SER A 270 39.77 15.70 2.11
C SER A 270 39.01 16.92 1.60
N SER A 271 37.68 16.93 1.74
CA SER A 271 36.83 18.04 1.32
C SER A 271 37.10 19.30 2.14
N LYS A 272 37.35 19.19 3.46
CA LYS A 272 37.71 20.33 4.33
C LYS A 272 39.11 20.91 4.04
N GLN A 273 40.07 20.08 3.64
CA GLN A 273 41.41 20.52 3.29
C GLN A 273 41.46 21.28 1.95
N ASN A 274 40.55 20.93 1.03
CA ASN A 274 40.45 21.55 -0.30
C ASN A 274 39.49 22.77 -0.34
N ALA A 275 38.82 23.09 0.77
CA ALA A 275 37.98 24.27 0.85
C ALA A 275 38.86 25.56 0.88
N PRO A 276 38.59 26.60 0.05
CA PRO A 276 39.30 27.85 0.12
C PRO A 276 39.18 28.44 1.52
N PRO A 277 40.25 29.09 2.06
CA PRO A 277 40.22 29.63 3.39
C PRO A 277 39.07 30.65 3.52
N ASN A 278 38.31 30.53 4.61
CA ASN A 278 37.19 31.41 4.91
C ASN A 278 37.66 32.88 4.99
N PRO A 279 37.20 33.77 4.12
CA PRO A 279 37.67 35.18 4.10
C PRO A 279 37.26 35.99 5.34
N SER A 280 36.52 35.42 6.28
CA SER A 280 36.03 36.08 7.50
C SER A 280 36.90 35.86 8.76
N ALA A 281 38.02 35.17 8.67
CA ALA A 281 38.99 35.09 9.77
C ALA A 281 39.93 36.31 9.74
N VAL A 282 39.41 37.47 10.06
CA VAL A 282 40.25 38.63 10.39
C VAL A 282 40.85 38.36 11.77
N PRO A 283 42.20 38.36 11.93
CA PRO A 283 42.80 38.27 13.24
C PRO A 283 42.41 39.53 14.06
N GLN A 284 41.71 39.33 15.17
CA GLN A 284 41.57 40.42 16.14
C GLN A 284 42.97 40.74 16.67
N SER A 285 43.51 41.81 16.18
CA SER A 285 44.72 42.41 16.74
C SER A 285 44.48 42.79 18.19
N VAL A 286 45.21 42.12 19.06
CA VAL A 286 45.37 42.47 20.47
C VAL A 286 45.97 43.92 20.55
N HIS A 287 45.23 44.80 21.17
CA HIS A 287 45.74 46.02 21.79
C HIS A 287 45.39 46.01 23.26
#